data_e3820ba2b5847b2fb492078545ee0f4a
#
_entry.id   e3820ba2b5847b2fb492078545ee0f4a
#
_cell.length_a   1.000
_cell.length_b   1.000
_cell.length_c   1.000
_cell.angle_alpha   90.00
_cell.angle_beta   90.00
_cell.angle_gamma   90.00
#
_symmetry.space_group_name_H-M   'P 1'
#
loop_
_entity.id
_entity.type
_entity.pdbx_description
1 polymer ?
#
loop_
_entity_poly.entity_id
_entity_poly.type
_entity_poly.pdbx_seq_one_letter_code
_entity_poly.pdbx_strand_id
1 'polypeptide(L)'
;VGAAVAKLTALVEALQGAGIRTVILQTLPLPAEPWAGHLDRRAPGAPAAQIAAVNAAMADLCESHAALLFDADALAALVGRAAWSDAGLWHRAKVPFALEFVPLYAEKLVQLLRALRGRGSKCLVLDLDNTCWGGVIGDDGLEGIRIGQGSGEGEAFLALQQYALSLKARGVVLAVCSKNDEANARLPFEAHPDMALGLDDIAVFVANWTDKASNLAHIAKVLNIGVDALVFLDDNPAERARVRQELPQVAVPEVGDDPAGYPAALAHGGYFETVGLSSDDAARAEQYRANAQRNVALETLGNYDDYLRSLDMVCTVAPFDAVGRTRIAQLINKSNQFNLTTRRYSEAEVAAMEADPQTVTMQVRLVDRFGDNGMISVAIFRPGDHDGRPAWICDTWLMSCRVLKRRVEEAVLDTAVRAARAAGAEVIVGDYIPSAKNAMVAEHFPTLGFAPAGPVPGQAEGRRFVLDLDHHAPPDLPMALHRDAVVGAPAAADATAAQ
;
A
#
# COMPACT_ATOMS: atom_id res chain seq x y z
N VAL A 1 -14.40 -15.65 30.65
CA VAL A 1 -14.09 -15.22 29.26
C VAL A 1 -15.30 -14.50 28.68
N GLY A 2 -16.47 -15.15 28.47
CA GLY A 2 -17.64 -14.57 27.80
C GLY A 2 -18.09 -13.20 28.33
N ALA A 3 -18.15 -13.01 29.67
CA ALA A 3 -18.53 -11.73 30.26
C ALA A 3 -17.52 -10.61 29.98
N ALA A 4 -16.22 -10.92 29.91
CA ALA A 4 -15.19 -9.95 29.58
C ALA A 4 -15.28 -9.54 28.09
N VAL A 5 -15.46 -10.51 27.21
CA VAL A 5 -15.63 -10.26 25.78
C VAL A 5 -16.89 -9.43 25.49
N ALA A 6 -18.03 -9.76 26.13
CA ALA A 6 -19.27 -8.99 25.97
C ALA A 6 -19.11 -7.51 26.41
N LYS A 7 -18.35 -7.25 27.49
CA LYS A 7 -18.06 -5.87 27.91
C LYS A 7 -17.17 -5.13 26.91
N LEU A 8 -16.16 -5.79 26.34
CA LEU A 8 -15.31 -5.21 25.30
C LEU A 8 -16.09 -4.90 24.05
N THR A 9 -16.95 -5.82 23.60
CA THR A 9 -17.84 -5.61 22.46
C THR A 9 -18.72 -4.38 22.66
N ALA A 10 -19.45 -4.33 23.79
CA ALA A 10 -20.30 -3.17 24.11
C ALA A 10 -19.53 -1.85 24.17
N LEU A 11 -18.28 -1.87 24.65
CA LEU A 11 -17.42 -0.69 24.68
C LEU A 11 -17.02 -0.24 23.27
N VAL A 12 -16.61 -1.18 22.41
CA VAL A 12 -16.25 -0.89 21.01
C VAL A 12 -17.44 -0.31 20.27
N GLU A 13 -18.62 -0.95 20.37
CA GLU A 13 -19.87 -0.48 19.76
C GLU A 13 -20.27 0.91 20.25
N ALA A 14 -20.18 1.16 21.55
CA ALA A 14 -20.48 2.48 22.13
C ALA A 14 -19.52 3.59 21.63
N LEU A 15 -18.21 3.29 21.54
CA LEU A 15 -17.22 4.23 21.02
C LEU A 15 -17.46 4.54 19.55
N GLN A 16 -17.73 3.52 18.73
CA GLN A 16 -18.03 3.67 17.31
C GLN A 16 -19.36 4.42 17.11
N GLY A 17 -20.39 4.11 17.91
CA GLY A 17 -21.67 4.84 17.92
C GLY A 17 -21.53 6.30 18.31
N ALA A 18 -20.53 6.64 19.12
CA ALA A 18 -20.18 8.03 19.47
C ALA A 18 -19.30 8.72 18.40
N GLY A 19 -19.06 8.09 17.26
CA GLY A 19 -18.29 8.65 16.14
C GLY A 19 -16.76 8.48 16.25
N ILE A 20 -16.26 7.68 17.20
CA ILE A 20 -14.83 7.36 17.31
C ILE A 20 -14.46 6.42 16.16
N ARG A 21 -13.65 6.91 15.22
CA ARG A 21 -13.27 6.17 13.99
C ARG A 21 -12.18 5.14 14.19
N THR A 22 -11.33 5.31 15.20
CA THR A 22 -10.20 4.40 15.46
C THR A 22 -10.27 3.92 16.89
N VAL A 23 -10.57 2.66 17.07
CA VAL A 23 -10.53 1.96 18.33
C VAL A 23 -9.36 0.99 18.31
N ILE A 24 -8.54 1.00 19.35
CA ILE A 24 -7.40 0.08 19.53
C ILE A 24 -7.67 -0.75 20.77
N LEU A 25 -7.77 -2.07 20.61
CA LEU A 25 -7.77 -3.01 21.73
C LEU A 25 -6.35 -3.51 21.98
N GLN A 26 -6.04 -3.74 23.23
CA GLN A 26 -4.72 -4.23 23.64
C GLN A 26 -4.85 -5.61 24.25
N THR A 27 -4.02 -6.57 23.81
CA THR A 27 -3.93 -7.89 24.43
C THR A 27 -3.41 -7.79 25.87
N LEU A 28 -3.83 -8.72 26.68
CA LEU A 28 -3.38 -8.84 28.08
C LEU A 28 -2.13 -9.74 28.09
N PRO A 29 -0.99 -9.27 28.62
CA PRO A 29 0.17 -10.13 28.83
C PRO A 29 -0.16 -11.32 29.73
N LEU A 30 0.32 -12.51 29.35
CA LEU A 30 0.21 -13.69 30.20
C LEU A 30 1.02 -13.47 31.48
N PRO A 31 0.52 -13.94 32.66
CA PRO A 31 1.24 -13.81 33.91
C PRO A 31 2.59 -14.56 33.87
N ALA A 32 3.60 -13.96 34.50
CA ALA A 32 4.91 -14.56 34.62
C ALA A 32 4.90 -15.73 35.64
N GLU A 33 4.05 -15.62 36.67
CA GLU A 33 3.93 -16.62 37.73
C GLU A 33 2.88 -17.66 37.34
N PRO A 34 3.26 -18.94 37.19
CA PRO A 34 2.31 -20.00 36.94
C PRO A 34 1.48 -20.32 38.21
N TRP A 35 0.15 -20.51 38.03
CA TRP A 35 -0.72 -20.95 39.11
C TRP A 35 -0.60 -22.45 39.40
N ALA A 36 -0.52 -23.28 38.34
CA ALA A 36 -0.44 -24.74 38.41
C ALA A 36 0.71 -25.29 37.51
N GLY A 37 1.77 -24.51 37.32
CA GLY A 37 2.91 -24.89 36.47
C GLY A 37 2.49 -25.24 35.04
N HIS A 38 2.95 -26.38 34.56
CA HIS A 38 2.65 -26.82 33.18
C HIS A 38 1.16 -27.13 32.92
N LEU A 39 0.35 -27.27 33.98
CA LEU A 39 -1.09 -27.53 33.86
C LEU A 39 -1.88 -26.28 33.46
N ASP A 40 -1.34 -25.07 33.70
CA ASP A 40 -2.04 -23.79 33.49
C ASP A 40 -2.71 -23.66 32.12
N ARG A 41 -2.04 -24.11 31.05
CA ARG A 41 -2.61 -24.07 29.70
C ARG A 41 -3.78 -25.05 29.46
N ARG A 42 -3.89 -26.10 30.31
CA ARG A 42 -4.90 -27.15 30.20
C ARG A 42 -6.04 -27.00 31.19
N ALA A 43 -5.85 -26.19 32.21
CA ALA A 43 -6.86 -25.93 33.24
C ALA A 43 -7.72 -24.73 32.83
N PRO A 44 -8.99 -24.89 32.46
CA PRO A 44 -9.80 -23.77 31.92
C PRO A 44 -10.00 -22.60 32.93
N GLY A 45 -9.86 -22.89 34.22
CA GLY A 45 -9.96 -21.88 35.30
C GLY A 45 -8.65 -21.16 35.59
N ALA A 46 -7.52 -21.61 35.03
CA ALA A 46 -6.23 -20.97 35.27
C ALA A 46 -6.14 -19.59 34.60
N PRO A 47 -5.51 -18.59 35.25
CA PRO A 47 -5.37 -17.24 34.70
C PRO A 47 -4.76 -17.23 33.28
N ALA A 48 -3.70 -18.00 33.04
CA ALA A 48 -3.05 -18.07 31.75
C ALA A 48 -3.99 -18.58 30.63
N ALA A 49 -4.79 -19.63 30.91
CA ALA A 49 -5.77 -20.16 29.95
C ALA A 49 -6.90 -19.15 29.68
N GLN A 50 -7.39 -18.46 30.71
CA GLN A 50 -8.44 -17.44 30.55
C GLN A 50 -7.95 -16.23 29.78
N ILE A 51 -6.76 -15.70 30.08
CA ILE A 51 -6.18 -14.55 29.37
C ILE A 51 -5.94 -14.91 27.89
N ALA A 52 -5.37 -16.09 27.60
CA ALA A 52 -5.17 -16.54 26.23
C ALA A 52 -6.50 -16.60 25.45
N ALA A 53 -7.57 -17.13 26.08
CA ALA A 53 -8.90 -17.17 25.47
C ALA A 53 -9.52 -15.78 25.26
N VAL A 54 -9.29 -14.82 26.18
CA VAL A 54 -9.72 -13.43 26.03
C VAL A 54 -8.94 -12.76 24.88
N ASN A 55 -7.61 -12.95 24.81
CA ASN A 55 -6.78 -12.39 23.75
C ASN A 55 -7.20 -12.90 22.36
N ALA A 56 -7.48 -14.19 22.23
CA ALA A 56 -8.01 -14.75 20.99
C ALA A 56 -9.35 -14.11 20.61
N ALA A 57 -10.30 -14.02 21.55
CA ALA A 57 -11.58 -13.38 21.29
C ALA A 57 -11.47 -11.88 21.00
N MET A 58 -10.47 -11.18 21.52
CA MET A 58 -10.19 -9.78 21.15
C MET A 58 -9.72 -9.64 19.71
N ALA A 59 -8.92 -10.59 19.20
CA ALA A 59 -8.52 -10.58 17.79
C ALA A 59 -9.73 -10.72 16.87
N ASP A 60 -10.63 -11.67 17.15
CA ASP A 60 -11.88 -11.87 16.40
C ASP A 60 -12.80 -10.63 16.49
N LEU A 61 -12.85 -9.99 17.67
CA LEU A 61 -13.62 -8.76 17.87
C LEU A 61 -13.05 -7.60 17.03
N CYS A 62 -11.73 -7.46 16.99
CA CYS A 62 -11.09 -6.43 16.17
C CYS A 62 -11.40 -6.61 14.67
N GLU A 63 -11.38 -7.84 14.17
CA GLU A 63 -11.70 -8.14 12.78
C GLU A 63 -13.17 -7.81 12.48
N SER A 64 -14.11 -8.27 13.32
CA SER A 64 -15.55 -8.07 13.11
C SER A 64 -16.01 -6.62 13.22
N HIS A 65 -15.30 -5.77 13.97
CA HIS A 65 -15.67 -4.36 14.23
C HIS A 65 -14.69 -3.36 13.60
N ALA A 66 -13.79 -3.80 12.73
CA ALA A 66 -12.75 -2.96 12.12
C ALA A 66 -11.95 -2.14 13.16
N ALA A 67 -11.71 -2.73 14.34
CA ALA A 67 -10.84 -2.18 15.37
C ALA A 67 -9.40 -2.66 15.16
N LEU A 68 -8.42 -1.97 15.74
CA LEU A 68 -7.03 -2.38 15.70
C LEU A 68 -6.68 -3.20 16.94
N LEU A 69 -5.82 -4.19 16.77
CA LEU A 69 -5.24 -4.95 17.85
C LEU A 69 -3.81 -4.49 18.11
N PHE A 70 -3.49 -4.10 19.35
CA PHE A 70 -2.13 -3.88 19.81
C PHE A 70 -1.69 -5.07 20.66
N ASP A 71 -0.70 -5.83 20.19
CA ASP A 71 -0.30 -7.08 20.83
C ASP A 71 0.76 -6.85 21.93
N ALA A 72 0.30 -6.44 23.12
CA ALA A 72 1.15 -6.25 24.29
C ALA A 72 1.66 -7.58 24.88
N ASP A 73 0.96 -8.71 24.67
CA ASP A 73 1.47 -10.02 25.13
C ASP A 73 2.70 -10.44 24.32
N ALA A 74 2.71 -10.15 23.01
CA ALA A 74 3.90 -10.38 22.18
C ALA A 74 5.09 -9.52 22.65
N LEU A 75 4.87 -8.26 23.06
CA LEU A 75 5.94 -7.42 23.61
C LEU A 75 6.47 -7.97 24.92
N ALA A 76 5.57 -8.39 25.82
CA ALA A 76 5.96 -9.02 27.07
C ALA A 76 6.73 -10.33 26.87
N ALA A 77 6.38 -11.11 25.82
CA ALA A 77 7.11 -12.31 25.46
C ALA A 77 8.50 -12.00 24.88
N LEU A 78 8.62 -10.93 24.09
CA LEU A 78 9.89 -10.49 23.48
C LEU A 78 10.93 -10.12 24.54
N VAL A 79 10.55 -9.35 25.55
CA VAL A 79 11.48 -8.88 26.60
C VAL A 79 11.58 -9.85 27.78
N GLY A 80 10.69 -10.85 27.83
CA GLY A 80 10.52 -11.78 28.93
C GLY A 80 9.45 -11.29 29.92
N ARG A 81 8.44 -12.13 30.15
CA ARG A 81 7.25 -11.76 30.98
C ARG A 81 7.61 -11.36 32.39
N ALA A 82 8.64 -11.97 32.99
CA ALA A 82 9.11 -11.61 34.31
C ALA A 82 9.74 -10.21 34.35
N ALA A 83 10.53 -9.85 33.33
CA ALA A 83 11.12 -8.53 33.22
C ALA A 83 10.05 -7.47 32.88
N TRP A 84 9.06 -7.83 32.04
CA TRP A 84 7.94 -6.94 31.71
C TRP A 84 7.14 -6.48 32.92
N SER A 85 7.00 -7.31 33.95
CA SER A 85 6.16 -7.06 35.10
C SER A 85 6.95 -6.41 36.26
N ASP A 86 6.36 -5.39 36.89
CA ASP A 86 6.86 -4.82 38.16
C ASP A 86 5.76 -4.89 39.24
N ALA A 87 5.86 -5.90 40.07
CA ALA A 87 4.88 -6.09 41.17
C ALA A 87 4.83 -4.91 42.13
N GLY A 88 5.96 -4.22 42.39
CA GLY A 88 6.02 -3.04 43.24
C GLY A 88 5.24 -1.87 42.65
N LEU A 89 5.40 -1.60 41.35
CA LEU A 89 4.65 -0.55 40.66
C LEU A 89 3.16 -0.91 40.54
N TRP A 90 2.86 -2.19 40.25
CA TRP A 90 1.47 -2.65 40.24
C TRP A 90 0.74 -2.42 41.57
N HIS A 91 1.36 -2.82 42.67
CA HIS A 91 0.70 -2.66 43.97
C HIS A 91 0.56 -1.20 44.40
N ARG A 92 1.57 -0.37 44.15
CA ARG A 92 1.59 1.05 44.56
C ARG A 92 0.74 1.95 43.64
N ALA A 93 0.77 1.72 42.35
CA ALA A 93 0.24 2.68 41.36
C ALA A 93 -0.59 2.04 40.26
N LYS A 94 -0.80 0.71 40.27
CA LYS A 94 -1.51 -0.03 39.20
C LYS A 94 -0.90 0.17 37.83
N VAL A 95 0.43 0.38 37.77
CA VAL A 95 1.17 0.46 36.52
C VAL A 95 1.28 -0.95 35.92
N PRO A 96 0.83 -1.18 34.68
CA PRO A 96 0.64 -2.53 34.12
C PRO A 96 1.93 -3.22 33.72
N PHE A 97 3.05 -2.49 33.56
CA PHE A 97 4.36 -3.04 33.18
C PHE A 97 5.51 -2.16 33.68
N ALA A 98 6.73 -2.66 33.67
CA ALA A 98 7.93 -1.96 34.12
C ALA A 98 8.23 -0.74 33.21
N LEU A 99 8.54 0.41 33.86
CA LEU A 99 8.68 1.71 33.16
C LEU A 99 9.82 1.75 32.16
N GLU A 100 10.82 0.89 32.29
CA GLU A 100 11.92 0.77 31.32
C GLU A 100 11.47 0.35 29.93
N PHE A 101 10.30 -0.32 29.81
CA PHE A 101 9.72 -0.73 28.52
C PHE A 101 8.73 0.27 27.93
N VAL A 102 8.51 1.44 28.57
CA VAL A 102 7.67 2.50 27.99
C VAL A 102 8.15 2.96 26.64
N PRO A 103 9.46 3.16 26.36
CA PRO A 103 9.94 3.52 25.04
C PRO A 103 9.59 2.46 23.98
N LEU A 104 9.80 1.17 24.28
CA LEU A 104 9.45 0.07 23.38
C LEU A 104 7.94 0.02 23.10
N TYR A 105 7.12 0.13 24.14
CA TYR A 105 5.66 0.17 24.02
C TYR A 105 5.21 1.34 23.11
N ALA A 106 5.73 2.54 23.38
CA ALA A 106 5.41 3.73 22.59
C ALA A 106 5.83 3.59 21.12
N GLU A 107 7.02 3.06 20.87
CA GLU A 107 7.53 2.80 19.53
C GLU A 107 6.60 1.87 18.76
N LYS A 108 6.22 0.72 19.34
CA LYS A 108 5.32 -0.25 18.70
C LYS A 108 3.93 0.32 18.44
N LEU A 109 3.38 1.10 19.37
CA LEU A 109 2.11 1.79 19.18
C LEU A 109 2.20 2.82 18.02
N VAL A 110 3.30 3.57 17.93
CA VAL A 110 3.54 4.51 16.83
C VAL A 110 3.67 3.78 15.50
N GLN A 111 4.33 2.61 15.45
CA GLN A 111 4.42 1.78 14.24
C GLN A 111 3.04 1.35 13.75
N LEU A 112 2.17 0.86 14.64
CA LEU A 112 0.78 0.52 14.32
C LEU A 112 0.00 1.73 13.76
N LEU A 113 0.13 2.90 14.40
CA LEU A 113 -0.52 4.13 13.95
C LEU A 113 0.04 4.65 12.60
N ARG A 114 1.34 4.45 12.34
CA ARG A 114 1.94 4.76 11.03
C ARG A 114 1.41 3.82 9.95
N ALA A 115 1.28 2.51 10.24
CA ALA A 115 0.68 1.54 9.34
C ALA A 115 -0.78 1.90 8.99
N LEU A 116 -1.59 2.27 9.99
CA LEU A 116 -2.96 2.75 9.78
C LEU A 116 -3.02 3.95 8.82
N ARG A 117 -2.03 4.84 8.88
CA ARG A 117 -1.94 6.03 8.02
C ARG A 117 -1.25 5.76 6.68
N GLY A 118 -0.92 4.52 6.35
CA GLY A 118 -0.21 4.14 5.13
C GLY A 118 1.23 4.67 5.06
N ARG A 119 1.86 4.94 6.20
CA ARG A 119 3.22 5.47 6.34
C ARG A 119 4.25 4.40 6.73
N GLY A 120 3.92 3.12 6.61
CA GLY A 120 4.88 2.02 6.75
C GLY A 120 5.88 2.00 5.59
N SER A 121 7.06 1.40 5.83
CA SER A 121 8.04 1.18 4.76
C SER A 121 7.47 0.22 3.70
N LYS A 122 7.97 0.35 2.46
CA LYS A 122 7.43 -0.38 1.30
C LYS A 122 8.45 -1.25 0.60
N CYS A 123 9.74 -0.94 0.77
CA CYS A 123 10.82 -1.62 0.08
C CYS A 123 11.93 -1.99 1.06
N LEU A 124 12.34 -3.25 1.02
CA LEU A 124 13.58 -3.74 1.64
C LEU A 124 14.67 -3.72 0.57
N VAL A 125 15.70 -2.92 0.82
CA VAL A 125 16.89 -2.86 -0.02
C VAL A 125 18.01 -3.64 0.67
N LEU A 126 18.53 -4.64 -0.01
CA LEU A 126 19.54 -5.55 0.48
C LEU A 126 20.90 -5.20 -0.13
N ASP A 127 21.94 -5.15 0.70
CA ASP A 127 23.30 -5.37 0.22
C ASP A 127 23.49 -6.86 -0.08
N LEU A 128 24.62 -7.24 -0.66
CA LEU A 128 24.89 -8.60 -1.12
C LEU A 128 25.97 -9.28 -0.31
N ASP A 129 27.23 -8.90 -0.50
CA ASP A 129 28.40 -9.51 0.14
C ASP A 129 28.31 -9.38 1.68
N ASN A 130 28.46 -10.48 2.40
CA ASN A 130 28.28 -10.59 3.86
C ASN A 130 26.89 -10.16 4.38
N THR A 131 25.94 -9.91 3.48
CA THR A 131 24.53 -9.63 3.82
C THR A 131 23.61 -10.73 3.31
N CYS A 132 23.60 -11.01 2.00
CA CYS A 132 22.81 -12.10 1.40
C CYS A 132 23.53 -13.45 1.36
N TRP A 133 24.83 -13.42 1.40
CA TRP A 133 25.74 -14.58 1.50
C TRP A 133 27.03 -14.17 2.24
N GLY A 134 27.75 -15.13 2.79
CA GLY A 134 29.05 -14.88 3.41
C GLY A 134 30.15 -14.88 2.36
N GLY A 135 31.10 -13.93 2.48
CA GLY A 135 32.18 -13.72 1.53
C GLY A 135 31.87 -12.63 0.50
N VAL A 136 32.82 -12.39 -0.37
CA VAL A 136 32.81 -11.37 -1.43
C VAL A 136 32.81 -12.06 -2.80
N ILE A 137 31.73 -11.96 -3.55
CA ILE A 137 31.57 -12.71 -4.80
C ILE A 137 32.66 -12.40 -5.82
N GLY A 138 33.19 -11.18 -5.84
CA GLY A 138 34.25 -10.77 -6.75
C GLY A 138 35.61 -11.45 -6.45
N ASP A 139 35.85 -11.80 -5.21
CA ASP A 139 37.11 -12.40 -4.74
C ASP A 139 36.98 -13.92 -4.57
N ASP A 140 35.88 -14.38 -3.97
CA ASP A 140 35.67 -15.80 -3.59
C ASP A 140 35.05 -16.62 -4.73
N GLY A 141 34.42 -15.98 -5.68
CA GLY A 141 33.69 -16.64 -6.77
C GLY A 141 32.45 -17.39 -6.29
N LEU A 142 31.72 -18.01 -7.24
CA LEU A 142 30.44 -18.68 -6.96
C LEU A 142 30.56 -19.85 -5.96
N GLU A 143 31.64 -20.60 -6.03
CA GLU A 143 31.85 -21.76 -5.14
C GLU A 143 32.44 -21.37 -3.78
N GLY A 144 32.98 -20.15 -3.65
CA GLY A 144 33.60 -19.67 -2.41
C GLY A 144 32.67 -18.91 -1.50
N ILE A 145 31.54 -18.40 -1.98
CA ILE A 145 30.54 -17.76 -1.13
C ILE A 145 29.82 -18.77 -0.23
N ARG A 146 29.44 -18.36 0.96
CA ARG A 146 28.84 -19.24 1.96
C ARG A 146 27.35 -18.96 2.06
N ILE A 147 26.54 -19.89 1.56
CA ILE A 147 25.08 -19.89 1.64
C ILE A 147 24.56 -21.32 1.59
N GLY A 148 23.39 -21.56 2.16
CA GLY A 148 22.75 -22.88 2.12
C GLY A 148 23.04 -23.74 3.33
N GLN A 149 22.61 -25.01 3.25
CA GLN A 149 22.80 -26.01 4.31
C GLN A 149 24.23 -26.51 4.31
N GLY A 150 24.72 -26.90 5.50
CA GLY A 150 26.06 -27.48 5.67
C GLY A 150 26.98 -26.61 6.53
N SER A 151 26.65 -25.37 6.79
CA SER A 151 27.30 -24.52 7.79
C SER A 151 26.29 -23.61 8.48
N GLY A 152 26.49 -23.35 9.78
CA GLY A 152 25.60 -22.46 10.53
C GLY A 152 25.54 -21.04 9.94
N GLU A 153 26.63 -20.55 9.39
CA GLU A 153 26.71 -19.26 8.71
C GLU A 153 25.91 -19.27 7.39
N GLY A 154 26.06 -20.30 6.55
CA GLY A 154 25.30 -20.43 5.31
C GLY A 154 23.80 -20.55 5.56
N GLU A 155 23.39 -21.28 6.61
CA GLU A 155 21.99 -21.38 7.02
C GLU A 155 21.45 -20.03 7.52
N ALA A 156 22.26 -19.20 8.18
CA ALA A 156 21.85 -17.87 8.64
C ALA A 156 21.56 -16.93 7.46
N PHE A 157 22.40 -16.92 6.42
CA PHE A 157 22.13 -16.14 5.20
C PHE A 157 20.90 -16.65 4.45
N LEU A 158 20.74 -17.98 4.36
CA LEU A 158 19.54 -18.57 3.77
C LEU A 158 18.26 -18.16 4.54
N ALA A 159 18.32 -18.12 5.87
CA ALA A 159 17.19 -17.67 6.70
C ALA A 159 16.83 -16.19 6.44
N LEU A 160 17.81 -15.32 6.22
CA LEU A 160 17.53 -13.94 5.81
C LEU A 160 16.81 -13.88 4.45
N GLN A 161 17.27 -14.66 3.46
CA GLN A 161 16.63 -14.68 2.15
C GLN A 161 15.18 -15.20 2.23
N GLN A 162 14.95 -16.26 3.01
CA GLN A 162 13.61 -16.80 3.25
C GLN A 162 12.70 -15.76 3.95
N TYR A 163 13.25 -15.02 4.92
CA TYR A 163 12.53 -13.94 5.56
C TYR A 163 12.18 -12.81 4.57
N ALA A 164 13.11 -12.41 3.71
CA ALA A 164 12.85 -11.43 2.64
C ALA A 164 11.74 -11.90 1.68
N LEU A 165 11.74 -13.18 1.29
CA LEU A 165 10.65 -13.77 0.50
C LEU A 165 9.31 -13.74 1.24
N SER A 166 9.29 -13.97 2.54
CA SER A 166 8.07 -13.86 3.35
C SER A 166 7.52 -12.42 3.38
N LEU A 167 8.40 -11.43 3.42
CA LEU A 167 8.03 -10.02 3.30
C LEU A 167 7.49 -9.70 1.90
N LYS A 168 8.13 -10.22 0.83
CA LYS A 168 7.64 -10.08 -0.54
C LYS A 168 6.23 -10.65 -0.70
N ALA A 169 5.95 -11.82 -0.12
CA ALA A 169 4.60 -12.42 -0.14
C ALA A 169 3.53 -11.53 0.52
N ARG A 170 3.93 -10.63 1.41
CA ARG A 170 3.08 -9.62 2.04
C ARG A 170 3.02 -8.29 1.25
N GLY A 171 3.68 -8.22 0.10
CA GLY A 171 3.72 -7.03 -0.77
C GLY A 171 4.84 -6.03 -0.47
N VAL A 172 5.85 -6.42 0.29
CA VAL A 172 7.08 -5.64 0.43
C VAL A 172 7.93 -5.82 -0.83
N VAL A 173 8.36 -4.73 -1.41
CA VAL A 173 9.23 -4.74 -2.60
C VAL A 173 10.65 -5.08 -2.17
N LEU A 174 11.33 -5.95 -2.92
CA LEU A 174 12.75 -6.23 -2.70
C LEU A 174 13.58 -5.50 -3.76
N ALA A 175 14.69 -4.91 -3.34
CA ALA A 175 15.67 -4.29 -4.21
C ALA A 175 17.09 -4.61 -3.72
N VAL A 176 18.06 -4.49 -4.60
CA VAL A 176 19.49 -4.69 -4.32
C VAL A 176 20.24 -3.37 -4.48
N CYS A 177 21.12 -3.08 -3.52
CA CYS A 177 22.06 -1.98 -3.57
C CYS A 177 23.43 -2.42 -3.08
N SER A 178 24.32 -2.79 -3.98
CA SER A 178 25.64 -3.34 -3.66
C SER A 178 26.77 -2.58 -4.36
N LYS A 179 27.92 -2.52 -3.72
CA LYS A 179 29.19 -2.08 -4.33
C LYS A 179 29.88 -3.28 -4.96
N ASN A 180 29.54 -3.57 -6.19
CA ASN A 180 30.04 -4.74 -6.91
C ASN A 180 30.01 -4.50 -8.43
N ASP A 181 30.68 -5.35 -9.19
CA ASP A 181 30.43 -5.47 -10.62
C ASP A 181 29.07 -6.17 -10.83
N GLU A 182 28.22 -5.60 -11.69
CA GLU A 182 26.85 -6.09 -11.84
C GLU A 182 26.79 -7.55 -12.32
N ALA A 183 27.68 -7.96 -13.24
CA ALA A 183 27.66 -9.33 -13.75
C ALA A 183 28.02 -10.33 -12.64
N ASN A 184 29.03 -10.01 -11.80
CA ASN A 184 29.42 -10.82 -10.65
C ASN A 184 28.28 -10.86 -9.61
N ALA A 185 27.66 -9.73 -9.32
CA ALA A 185 26.57 -9.61 -8.35
C ALA A 185 25.33 -10.42 -8.73
N ARG A 186 25.05 -10.57 -10.02
CA ARG A 186 23.92 -11.35 -10.55
C ARG A 186 24.16 -12.85 -10.56
N LEU A 187 25.42 -13.28 -10.67
CA LEU A 187 25.80 -14.67 -10.84
C LEU A 187 25.24 -15.61 -9.76
N PRO A 188 25.27 -15.28 -8.44
CA PRO A 188 24.66 -16.13 -7.42
C PRO A 188 23.15 -16.35 -7.62
N PHE A 189 22.41 -15.31 -8.01
CA PHE A 189 20.97 -15.41 -8.25
C PHE A 189 20.62 -16.29 -9.46
N GLU A 190 21.52 -16.42 -10.42
CA GLU A 190 21.31 -17.17 -11.66
C GLU A 190 21.79 -18.62 -11.57
N ALA A 191 22.85 -18.87 -10.77
CA ALA A 191 23.58 -20.13 -10.87
C ALA A 191 23.83 -20.83 -9.53
N HIS A 192 23.74 -20.17 -8.37
CA HIS A 192 24.01 -20.85 -7.10
C HIS A 192 22.82 -21.69 -6.64
N PRO A 193 22.97 -23.01 -6.43
CA PRO A 193 21.85 -23.91 -6.16
C PRO A 193 21.13 -23.64 -4.83
N ASP A 194 21.83 -23.08 -3.84
CA ASP A 194 21.26 -22.83 -2.51
C ASP A 194 20.69 -21.40 -2.35
N MET A 195 20.74 -20.55 -3.39
CA MET A 195 20.07 -19.26 -3.36
C MET A 195 18.55 -19.43 -3.30
N ALA A 196 17.92 -18.83 -2.30
CA ALA A 196 16.47 -18.80 -2.22
C ALA A 196 15.89 -17.61 -3.01
N LEU A 197 16.61 -16.48 -3.08
CA LEU A 197 16.23 -15.33 -3.88
C LEU A 197 16.63 -15.52 -5.34
N GLY A 198 15.67 -15.34 -6.26
CA GLY A 198 15.93 -15.24 -7.70
C GLY A 198 15.92 -13.78 -8.18
N LEU A 199 16.45 -13.53 -9.38
CA LEU A 199 16.37 -12.19 -10.01
C LEU A 199 14.92 -11.70 -10.16
N ASP A 200 13.98 -12.63 -10.32
CA ASP A 200 12.56 -12.35 -10.39
C ASP A 200 11.93 -11.88 -9.07
N ASP A 201 12.63 -12.02 -7.96
CA ASP A 201 12.19 -11.49 -6.68
C ASP A 201 12.59 -10.02 -6.49
N ILE A 202 13.55 -9.55 -7.26
CA ILE A 202 14.16 -8.22 -7.13
C ILE A 202 13.53 -7.25 -8.14
N ALA A 203 12.90 -6.20 -7.64
CA ALA A 203 12.26 -5.19 -8.48
C ALA A 203 13.25 -4.21 -9.11
N VAL A 204 14.31 -3.85 -8.38
CA VAL A 204 15.40 -2.97 -8.85
C VAL A 204 16.72 -3.55 -8.38
N PHE A 205 17.62 -3.80 -9.32
CA PHE A 205 18.95 -4.35 -9.05
C PHE A 205 20.01 -3.31 -9.39
N VAL A 206 20.70 -2.78 -8.36
CA VAL A 206 21.76 -1.80 -8.54
C VAL A 206 23.05 -2.34 -7.92
N ALA A 207 23.98 -2.71 -8.77
CA ALA A 207 25.34 -3.10 -8.38
C ALA A 207 26.33 -2.26 -9.18
N ASN A 208 27.00 -1.36 -8.51
CA ASN A 208 28.02 -0.49 -9.10
C ASN A 208 28.88 0.14 -8.00
N TRP A 209 29.90 0.90 -8.38
CA TRP A 209 30.86 1.52 -7.46
C TRP A 209 30.45 2.94 -7.00
N THR A 210 29.25 3.41 -7.37
CA THR A 210 28.67 4.64 -6.83
C THR A 210 28.33 4.45 -5.34
N ASP A 211 28.32 5.54 -4.59
CA ASP A 211 27.96 5.48 -3.17
C ASP A 211 26.52 4.97 -2.96
N LYS A 212 26.30 4.27 -1.84
CA LYS A 212 25.02 3.63 -1.56
C LYS A 212 23.87 4.63 -1.33
N ALA A 213 24.15 5.82 -0.82
CA ALA A 213 23.10 6.83 -0.62
C ALA A 213 22.55 7.34 -1.96
N SER A 214 23.42 7.64 -2.93
CA SER A 214 22.99 7.98 -4.30
C SER A 214 22.21 6.85 -4.97
N ASN A 215 22.67 5.60 -4.82
CA ASN A 215 21.98 4.42 -5.36
C ASN A 215 20.61 4.20 -4.69
N LEU A 216 20.46 4.41 -3.39
CA LEU A 216 19.17 4.34 -2.69
C LEU A 216 18.20 5.41 -3.18
N ALA A 217 18.67 6.64 -3.39
CA ALA A 217 17.85 7.70 -3.99
C ALA A 217 17.41 7.34 -5.42
N HIS A 218 18.29 6.71 -6.21
CA HIS A 218 17.96 6.20 -7.54
C HIS A 218 16.91 5.08 -7.47
N ILE A 219 17.07 4.10 -6.59
CA ILE A 219 16.09 3.02 -6.37
C ILE A 219 14.71 3.59 -6.02
N ALA A 220 14.65 4.55 -5.09
CA ALA A 220 13.40 5.22 -4.71
C ALA A 220 12.72 5.90 -5.91
N LYS A 221 13.52 6.59 -6.75
CA LYS A 221 13.05 7.23 -7.99
C LYS A 221 12.51 6.21 -8.99
N VAL A 222 13.24 5.12 -9.25
CA VAL A 222 12.81 4.05 -10.18
C VAL A 222 11.51 3.40 -9.70
N LEU A 223 11.37 3.15 -8.40
CA LEU A 223 10.16 2.61 -7.81
C LEU A 223 9.02 3.63 -7.67
N ASN A 224 9.31 4.91 -7.91
CA ASN A 224 8.37 6.02 -7.68
C ASN A 224 7.79 6.03 -6.26
N ILE A 225 8.68 5.90 -5.27
CA ILE A 225 8.37 6.00 -3.83
C ILE A 225 9.29 7.01 -3.16
N GLY A 226 8.90 7.51 -1.99
CA GLY A 226 9.77 8.35 -1.18
C GLY A 226 10.93 7.53 -0.60
N VAL A 227 12.07 8.16 -0.36
CA VAL A 227 13.23 7.53 0.31
C VAL A 227 12.89 7.09 1.75
N ASP A 228 11.90 7.73 2.38
CA ASP A 228 11.33 7.37 3.68
C ASP A 228 10.54 6.05 3.69
N ALA A 229 10.29 5.49 2.50
CA ALA A 229 9.66 4.18 2.34
C ALA A 229 10.67 3.03 2.20
N LEU A 230 11.99 3.32 2.21
CA LEU A 230 13.06 2.33 2.11
C LEU A 230 13.51 1.86 3.50
N VAL A 231 13.84 0.57 3.57
CA VAL A 231 14.63 -0.03 4.66
C VAL A 231 15.89 -0.60 4.02
N PHE A 232 17.05 -0.16 4.46
CA PHE A 232 18.33 -0.59 3.90
C PHE A 232 19.07 -1.48 4.87
N LEU A 233 19.30 -2.73 4.49
CA LEU A 233 20.04 -3.73 5.25
C LEU A 233 21.44 -3.91 4.65
N ASP A 234 22.44 -3.78 5.49
CA ASP A 234 23.86 -3.82 5.12
C ASP A 234 24.67 -4.27 6.34
N ASP A 235 25.62 -5.21 6.18
CA ASP A 235 26.48 -5.68 7.25
C ASP A 235 27.52 -4.64 7.66
N ASN A 236 27.95 -3.78 6.72
CA ASN A 236 29.05 -2.83 6.94
C ASN A 236 28.60 -1.61 7.76
N PRO A 237 29.11 -1.43 9.00
CA PRO A 237 28.72 -0.32 9.84
C PRO A 237 29.08 1.06 9.27
N ALA A 238 30.13 1.16 8.44
CA ALA A 238 30.53 2.43 7.81
C ALA A 238 29.52 2.83 6.72
N GLU A 239 29.03 1.88 5.92
CA GLU A 239 27.98 2.16 4.92
C GLU A 239 26.66 2.51 5.61
N ARG A 240 26.25 1.79 6.66
CA ARG A 240 25.08 2.14 7.47
C ARG A 240 25.19 3.56 8.05
N ALA A 241 26.33 3.91 8.64
CA ALA A 241 26.54 5.25 9.21
C ALA A 241 26.47 6.35 8.14
N ARG A 242 27.04 6.08 6.97
CA ARG A 242 27.00 7.02 5.83
C ARG A 242 25.57 7.22 5.33
N VAL A 243 24.81 6.17 5.13
CA VAL A 243 23.41 6.29 4.69
C VAL A 243 22.56 7.04 5.73
N ARG A 244 22.74 6.78 7.02
CA ARG A 244 22.03 7.54 8.09
C ARG A 244 22.37 9.03 8.07
N GLN A 245 23.60 9.39 7.73
CA GLN A 245 24.03 10.78 7.64
C GLN A 245 23.49 11.50 6.39
N GLU A 246 23.57 10.85 5.22
CA GLU A 246 23.21 11.46 3.93
C GLU A 246 21.72 11.37 3.62
N LEU A 247 21.06 10.28 4.07
CA LEU A 247 19.63 10.01 3.88
C LEU A 247 18.94 9.64 5.21
N PRO A 248 18.82 10.58 6.16
CA PRO A 248 18.25 10.29 7.49
C PRO A 248 16.79 9.79 7.46
N GLN A 249 16.09 9.89 6.34
CA GLN A 249 14.74 9.37 6.15
C GLN A 249 14.71 7.87 5.88
N VAL A 250 15.80 7.29 5.37
CA VAL A 250 15.90 5.84 5.14
C VAL A 250 16.02 5.13 6.47
N ALA A 251 15.20 4.11 6.68
CA ALA A 251 15.35 3.25 7.85
C ALA A 251 16.55 2.31 7.64
N VAL A 252 17.50 2.35 8.55
CA VAL A 252 18.70 1.51 8.50
C VAL A 252 18.77 0.68 9.79
N PRO A 253 18.38 -0.60 9.75
CA PRO A 253 18.46 -1.50 10.90
C PRO A 253 19.87 -1.54 11.48
N GLU A 254 19.99 -1.60 12.81
CA GLU A 254 21.26 -1.94 13.42
C GLU A 254 21.38 -3.45 13.48
N VAL A 255 22.42 -3.98 12.86
CA VAL A 255 22.72 -5.41 12.84
C VAL A 255 24.13 -5.63 13.38
N GLY A 256 24.29 -6.73 14.11
CA GLY A 256 25.60 -7.16 14.59
C GLY A 256 26.38 -7.89 13.51
N ASP A 257 27.52 -8.48 13.94
CA ASP A 257 28.42 -9.22 13.04
C ASP A 257 27.87 -10.63 12.71
N ASP A 258 26.90 -11.13 13.49
CA ASP A 258 26.30 -12.45 13.31
C ASP A 258 25.06 -12.37 12.38
N PRO A 259 25.12 -12.94 11.16
CA PRO A 259 24.00 -12.93 10.23
C PRO A 259 22.76 -13.65 10.75
N ALA A 260 22.86 -14.55 11.73
CA ALA A 260 21.71 -15.18 12.36
C ALA A 260 20.76 -14.18 13.02
N GLY A 261 21.22 -12.98 13.38
CA GLY A 261 20.43 -11.89 13.96
C GLY A 261 19.69 -11.03 12.95
N TYR A 262 20.00 -11.11 11.64
CA TYR A 262 19.45 -10.18 10.64
C TYR A 262 17.93 -10.28 10.47
N PRO A 263 17.31 -11.46 10.37
CA PRO A 263 15.86 -11.57 10.33
C PRO A 263 15.17 -10.99 11.57
N ALA A 264 15.73 -11.21 12.75
CA ALA A 264 15.20 -10.68 14.00
C ALA A 264 15.30 -9.15 14.05
N ALA A 265 16.41 -8.56 13.60
CA ALA A 265 16.59 -7.10 13.53
C ALA A 265 15.53 -6.45 12.62
N LEU A 266 15.23 -7.06 11.47
CA LEU A 266 14.17 -6.60 10.57
C LEU A 266 12.78 -6.75 11.18
N ALA A 267 12.48 -7.92 11.80
CA ALA A 267 11.18 -8.22 12.39
C ALA A 267 10.89 -7.30 13.59
N HIS A 268 11.85 -7.19 14.50
CA HIS A 268 11.68 -6.37 15.72
C HIS A 268 11.71 -4.88 15.42
N GLY A 269 12.34 -4.45 14.33
CA GLY A 269 12.32 -3.06 13.87
C GLY A 269 10.92 -2.55 13.50
N GLY A 270 9.96 -3.45 13.17
CA GLY A 270 8.56 -3.08 12.85
C GLY A 270 8.43 -2.18 11.62
N TYR A 271 9.40 -2.20 10.73
CA TYR A 271 9.43 -1.32 9.54
C TYR A 271 8.26 -1.59 8.60
N PHE A 272 7.86 -2.85 8.50
CA PHE A 272 6.81 -3.33 7.59
C PHE A 272 5.52 -3.68 8.32
N GLU A 273 5.20 -2.93 9.39
CA GLU A 273 3.95 -3.09 10.13
C GLU A 273 2.73 -2.89 9.21
N THR A 274 1.69 -3.70 9.39
CA THR A 274 0.47 -3.65 8.60
C THR A 274 -0.76 -3.83 9.48
N VAL A 275 -1.85 -3.17 9.12
CA VAL A 275 -3.15 -3.28 9.81
C VAL A 275 -4.12 -4.24 9.11
N GLY A 276 -3.71 -4.84 8.01
CA GLY A 276 -4.49 -5.83 7.24
C GLY A 276 -3.70 -6.28 6.03
N LEU A 277 -4.03 -7.48 5.53
CA LEU A 277 -3.48 -8.04 4.29
C LEU A 277 -4.62 -8.22 3.30
N SER A 278 -4.46 -7.68 2.09
CA SER A 278 -5.38 -7.87 0.97
C SER A 278 -4.67 -8.61 -0.17
N SER A 279 -5.45 -9.20 -1.08
CA SER A 279 -4.89 -9.79 -2.32
C SER A 279 -4.11 -8.76 -3.14
N ASP A 280 -4.52 -7.50 -3.12
CA ASP A 280 -3.82 -6.40 -3.80
C ASP A 280 -2.48 -6.05 -3.11
N ASP A 281 -2.37 -6.26 -1.79
CA ASP A 281 -1.10 -6.07 -1.09
C ASP A 281 -0.11 -7.15 -1.52
N ALA A 282 -0.54 -8.40 -1.68
CA ALA A 282 0.29 -9.49 -2.19
C ALA A 282 0.77 -9.21 -3.64
N ALA A 283 -0.08 -8.65 -4.50
CA ALA A 283 0.29 -8.28 -5.86
C ALA A 283 1.18 -7.02 -5.97
N ARG A 284 1.37 -6.30 -4.87
CA ARG A 284 2.08 -4.99 -4.88
C ARG A 284 3.53 -5.10 -5.35
N ALA A 285 4.28 -6.08 -4.87
CA ALA A 285 5.68 -6.28 -5.25
C ALA A 285 5.83 -6.46 -6.76
N GLU A 286 4.94 -7.25 -7.37
CA GLU A 286 4.90 -7.50 -8.81
C GLU A 286 4.57 -6.23 -9.61
N GLN A 287 3.65 -5.42 -9.09
CA GLN A 287 3.29 -4.13 -9.70
C GLN A 287 4.47 -3.14 -9.68
N TYR A 288 5.25 -3.10 -8.62
CA TYR A 288 6.45 -2.25 -8.55
C TYR A 288 7.55 -2.73 -9.49
N ARG A 289 7.75 -4.04 -9.59
CA ARG A 289 8.68 -4.65 -10.56
C ARG A 289 8.29 -4.29 -12.00
N ALA A 290 7.03 -4.48 -12.35
CA ALA A 290 6.51 -4.10 -13.66
C ALA A 290 6.69 -2.58 -13.93
N ASN A 291 6.52 -1.72 -12.92
CA ASN A 291 6.77 -0.28 -13.07
C ASN A 291 8.25 0.05 -13.27
N ALA A 292 9.16 -0.64 -12.58
CA ALA A 292 10.60 -0.47 -12.79
C ALA A 292 10.99 -0.85 -14.23
N GLN A 293 10.48 -1.96 -14.75
CA GLN A 293 10.70 -2.36 -16.15
C GLN A 293 10.15 -1.34 -17.15
N ARG A 294 8.98 -0.74 -16.87
CA ARG A 294 8.41 0.35 -17.69
C ARG A 294 9.30 1.60 -17.71
N ASN A 295 9.88 1.95 -16.55
CA ASN A 295 10.77 3.10 -16.48
C ASN A 295 12.05 2.89 -17.30
N VAL A 296 12.62 1.69 -17.26
CA VAL A 296 13.76 1.33 -18.12
C VAL A 296 13.37 1.39 -19.61
N ALA A 297 12.20 0.88 -19.98
CA ALA A 297 11.70 0.95 -21.35
C ALA A 297 11.47 2.40 -21.82
N LEU A 298 11.02 3.30 -20.92
CA LEU A 298 10.85 4.72 -21.21
C LEU A 298 12.19 5.42 -21.47
N GLU A 299 13.23 5.10 -20.69
CA GLU A 299 14.57 5.68 -20.89
C GLU A 299 15.22 5.23 -22.20
N THR A 300 14.85 4.05 -22.70
CA THR A 300 15.40 3.46 -23.92
C THR A 300 14.74 4.01 -25.20
N LEU A 301 13.45 4.40 -25.14
CA LEU A 301 12.67 4.89 -26.28
C LEU A 301 12.65 6.42 -26.25
N GLY A 302 13.30 7.08 -27.17
CA GLY A 302 13.45 8.55 -27.22
C GLY A 302 12.17 9.36 -27.48
N ASN A 303 11.02 8.71 -27.77
CA ASN A 303 9.72 9.33 -28.01
C ASN A 303 8.67 8.75 -27.03
N TYR A 304 7.96 9.63 -26.31
CA TYR A 304 6.98 9.24 -25.31
C TYR A 304 5.74 8.55 -25.90
N ASP A 305 5.24 8.99 -27.05
CA ASP A 305 4.07 8.37 -27.71
C ASP A 305 4.39 6.98 -28.23
N ASP A 306 5.59 6.77 -28.78
CA ASP A 306 6.06 5.46 -29.20
C ASP A 306 6.22 4.52 -28.00
N TYR A 307 6.71 5.04 -26.88
CA TYR A 307 6.74 4.30 -25.63
C TYR A 307 5.33 3.89 -25.17
N LEU A 308 4.35 4.80 -25.14
CA LEU A 308 2.99 4.47 -24.72
C LEU A 308 2.36 3.40 -25.64
N ARG A 309 2.56 3.49 -26.95
CA ARG A 309 2.08 2.48 -27.90
C ARG A 309 2.79 1.13 -27.71
N SER A 310 4.07 1.13 -27.33
CA SER A 310 4.84 -0.08 -27.06
C SER A 310 4.39 -0.84 -25.80
N LEU A 311 3.59 -0.22 -24.94
CA LEU A 311 3.05 -0.86 -23.74
C LEU A 311 1.90 -1.84 -24.02
N ASP A 312 1.31 -1.81 -25.22
CA ASP A 312 0.15 -2.65 -25.60
C ASP A 312 -0.97 -2.60 -24.57
N MET A 313 -1.32 -1.37 -24.15
CA MET A 313 -2.25 -1.15 -23.06
C MET A 313 -3.69 -1.53 -23.41
N VAL A 314 -4.37 -2.18 -22.47
CA VAL A 314 -5.81 -2.45 -22.50
C VAL A 314 -6.45 -1.77 -21.29
N CYS A 315 -7.31 -0.78 -21.55
CA CYS A 315 -8.05 -0.06 -20.53
C CYS A 315 -9.51 -0.52 -20.53
N THR A 316 -10.01 -0.96 -19.40
CA THR A 316 -11.42 -1.35 -19.20
C THR A 316 -12.10 -0.36 -18.29
N VAL A 317 -13.20 0.25 -18.76
CA VAL A 317 -14.07 1.13 -17.97
C VAL A 317 -15.40 0.41 -17.77
N ALA A 318 -15.78 0.19 -16.52
CA ALA A 318 -17.01 -0.52 -16.13
C ALA A 318 -17.74 0.26 -15.02
N PRO A 319 -19.06 0.06 -14.83
CA PRO A 319 -19.76 0.58 -13.65
C PRO A 319 -19.23 -0.10 -12.37
N PHE A 320 -19.57 0.46 -11.21
CA PHE A 320 -19.26 -0.19 -9.94
C PHE A 320 -19.99 -1.53 -9.84
N ASP A 321 -19.37 -2.47 -9.14
CA ASP A 321 -19.93 -3.79 -8.87
C ASP A 321 -19.58 -4.27 -7.46
N ALA A 322 -20.28 -5.31 -7.01
CA ALA A 322 -20.09 -5.88 -5.67
C ALA A 322 -18.68 -6.45 -5.44
N VAL A 323 -18.00 -6.90 -6.50
CA VAL A 323 -16.65 -7.48 -6.42
C VAL A 323 -15.61 -6.38 -6.21
N GLY A 324 -15.78 -5.26 -6.92
CA GLY A 324 -14.86 -4.11 -6.86
C GLY A 324 -15.10 -3.20 -5.64
N ARG A 325 -16.24 -3.28 -4.96
CA ARG A 325 -16.73 -2.34 -3.96
C ARG A 325 -15.72 -2.00 -2.86
N THR A 326 -15.18 -3.01 -2.20
CA THR A 326 -14.16 -2.83 -1.14
C THR A 326 -12.93 -2.10 -1.69
N ARG A 327 -12.49 -2.47 -2.90
CA ARG A 327 -11.35 -1.83 -3.54
C ARG A 327 -11.63 -0.39 -3.95
N ILE A 328 -12.82 -0.10 -4.45
CA ILE A 328 -13.28 1.25 -4.78
C ILE A 328 -13.22 2.13 -3.54
N ALA A 329 -13.83 1.69 -2.43
CA ALA A 329 -13.80 2.42 -1.16
C ALA A 329 -12.36 2.66 -0.65
N GLN A 330 -11.49 1.65 -0.73
CA GLN A 330 -10.07 1.80 -0.38
C GLN A 330 -9.36 2.83 -1.27
N LEU A 331 -9.59 2.79 -2.58
CA LEU A 331 -8.95 3.72 -3.51
C LEU A 331 -9.40 5.15 -3.24
N ILE A 332 -10.70 5.38 -3.01
CA ILE A 332 -11.27 6.68 -2.64
C ILE A 332 -10.63 7.21 -1.35
N ASN A 333 -10.45 6.36 -0.34
CA ASN A 333 -9.95 6.78 0.97
C ASN A 333 -8.42 6.90 1.04
N LYS A 334 -7.68 6.19 0.18
CA LYS A 334 -6.21 6.22 0.16
C LYS A 334 -5.61 7.20 -0.85
N SER A 335 -6.36 7.64 -1.88
CA SER A 335 -5.85 8.55 -2.93
C SER A 335 -5.90 9.99 -2.45
N ASN A 336 -4.73 10.64 -2.38
CA ASN A 336 -4.59 12.02 -1.92
C ASN A 336 -3.98 12.95 -2.98
N GLN A 337 -3.08 12.44 -3.82
CA GLN A 337 -2.36 13.25 -4.81
C GLN A 337 -3.21 13.48 -6.06
N PHE A 338 -3.78 12.42 -6.62
CA PHE A 338 -4.73 12.54 -7.71
C PHE A 338 -6.14 12.29 -7.16
N ASN A 339 -6.76 13.32 -6.61
CA ASN A 339 -8.15 13.35 -6.18
C ASN A 339 -8.64 14.80 -6.27
N LEU A 340 -9.57 15.06 -7.17
CA LEU A 340 -9.97 16.41 -7.56
C LEU A 340 -10.84 17.11 -6.51
N THR A 341 -11.69 16.36 -5.79
CA THR A 341 -12.63 16.91 -4.80
C THR A 341 -12.32 16.52 -3.37
N THR A 342 -11.38 15.63 -3.16
CA THR A 342 -10.96 15.08 -1.84
C THR A 342 -12.08 14.43 -1.01
N ARG A 343 -13.22 14.14 -1.63
CA ARG A 343 -14.35 13.45 -0.98
C ARG A 343 -13.96 12.04 -0.55
N ARG A 344 -14.59 11.55 0.51
CA ARG A 344 -14.36 10.23 1.11
C ARG A 344 -15.67 9.52 1.28
N TYR A 345 -15.69 8.23 0.96
CA TYR A 345 -16.89 7.40 1.03
C TYR A 345 -16.59 6.08 1.72
N SER A 346 -17.51 5.65 2.57
CA SER A 346 -17.52 4.31 3.17
C SER A 346 -17.94 3.27 2.13
N GLU A 347 -17.69 2.01 2.40
CA GLU A 347 -18.13 0.92 1.53
C GLU A 347 -19.66 0.85 1.39
N ALA A 348 -20.41 1.20 2.45
CA ALA A 348 -21.86 1.29 2.41
C ALA A 348 -22.36 2.43 1.48
N GLU A 349 -21.69 3.58 1.47
CA GLU A 349 -22.01 4.68 0.56
C GLU A 349 -21.69 4.31 -0.89
N VAL A 350 -20.56 3.59 -1.13
CA VAL A 350 -20.23 3.06 -2.46
C VAL A 350 -21.32 2.06 -2.93
N ALA A 351 -21.79 1.18 -2.06
CA ALA A 351 -22.88 0.27 -2.38
C ALA A 351 -24.20 1.00 -2.72
N ALA A 352 -24.50 2.09 -2.01
CA ALA A 352 -25.67 2.93 -2.32
C ALA A 352 -25.55 3.60 -3.70
N MET A 353 -24.35 4.10 -4.07
CA MET A 353 -24.10 4.68 -5.39
C MET A 353 -24.18 3.65 -6.52
N GLU A 354 -23.73 2.40 -6.28
CA GLU A 354 -23.85 1.28 -7.20
C GLU A 354 -25.31 0.95 -7.53
N ALA A 355 -26.20 1.07 -6.53
CA ALA A 355 -27.62 0.77 -6.66
C ALA A 355 -28.45 1.97 -7.20
N ASP A 356 -27.91 3.17 -7.21
CA ASP A 356 -28.61 4.40 -7.63
C ASP A 356 -28.53 4.56 -9.16
N PRO A 357 -29.65 4.43 -9.89
CA PRO A 357 -29.66 4.56 -11.34
C PRO A 357 -29.36 5.97 -11.85
N GLN A 358 -29.42 6.99 -10.98
CA GLN A 358 -29.08 8.36 -11.33
C GLN A 358 -27.59 8.67 -11.12
N THR A 359 -26.87 7.88 -10.33
CA THR A 359 -25.44 8.06 -10.13
C THR A 359 -24.67 7.25 -11.18
N VAL A 360 -23.87 7.94 -11.98
CA VAL A 360 -23.00 7.29 -12.97
C VAL A 360 -21.66 6.99 -12.32
N THR A 361 -21.31 5.73 -12.28
CA THR A 361 -20.10 5.24 -11.64
C THR A 361 -19.18 4.60 -12.66
N MET A 362 -17.88 4.83 -12.53
CA MET A 362 -16.84 4.23 -13.38
C MET A 362 -15.70 3.71 -12.52
N GLN A 363 -15.44 2.41 -12.58
CA GLN A 363 -14.19 1.79 -12.16
C GLN A 363 -13.34 1.52 -13.38
N VAL A 364 -12.04 1.78 -13.28
CA VAL A 364 -11.13 1.69 -14.41
C VAL A 364 -9.99 0.73 -14.09
N ARG A 365 -9.76 -0.24 -14.96
CA ARG A 365 -8.64 -1.19 -14.89
C ARG A 365 -7.72 -0.98 -16.08
N LEU A 366 -6.43 -1.21 -15.86
CA LEU A 366 -5.42 -1.10 -16.91
C LEU A 366 -4.50 -2.32 -16.86
N VAL A 367 -4.39 -2.98 -17.99
CA VAL A 367 -3.41 -4.06 -18.22
C VAL A 367 -2.45 -3.60 -19.30
N ASP A 368 -1.19 -3.94 -19.20
CA ASP A 368 -0.19 -3.71 -20.23
C ASP A 368 0.75 -4.93 -20.35
N ARG A 369 1.69 -4.91 -21.29
CA ARG A 369 2.59 -6.04 -21.56
C ARG A 369 3.45 -6.46 -20.34
N PHE A 370 3.59 -5.59 -19.32
CA PHE A 370 4.35 -5.88 -18.10
C PHE A 370 3.48 -6.39 -16.97
N GLY A 371 2.13 -6.38 -17.12
CA GLY A 371 1.22 -6.97 -16.15
C GLY A 371 -0.06 -6.17 -15.89
N ASP A 372 -0.88 -6.68 -14.98
CA ASP A 372 -2.13 -6.05 -14.54
C ASP A 372 -1.84 -4.97 -13.49
N ASN A 373 -2.19 -3.72 -13.81
CA ASN A 373 -2.11 -2.61 -12.87
C ASN A 373 -3.30 -2.59 -11.89
N GLY A 374 -4.26 -3.50 -12.06
CA GLY A 374 -5.47 -3.59 -11.24
C GLY A 374 -6.43 -2.43 -11.47
N MET A 375 -7.26 -2.15 -10.48
CA MET A 375 -8.12 -0.97 -10.49
C MET A 375 -7.28 0.29 -10.24
N ILE A 376 -7.27 1.19 -11.21
CA ILE A 376 -6.36 2.34 -11.25
C ILE A 376 -7.07 3.69 -11.11
N SER A 377 -8.35 3.78 -11.44
CA SER A 377 -9.12 5.01 -11.35
C SER A 377 -10.56 4.74 -10.97
N VAL A 378 -11.17 5.73 -10.33
CA VAL A 378 -12.59 5.77 -9.99
C VAL A 378 -13.11 7.15 -10.35
N ALA A 379 -14.25 7.19 -11.06
CA ALA A 379 -14.98 8.42 -11.33
C ALA A 379 -16.47 8.25 -11.02
N ILE A 380 -17.07 9.30 -10.47
CA ILE A 380 -18.48 9.36 -10.09
C ILE A 380 -19.06 10.65 -10.65
N PHE A 381 -20.15 10.54 -11.40
CA PHE A 381 -20.87 11.68 -11.94
C PHE A 381 -22.33 11.65 -11.48
N ARG A 382 -22.91 12.83 -11.30
CA ARG A 382 -24.33 13.00 -10.94
C ARG A 382 -25.00 13.92 -11.92
N PRO A 383 -26.27 13.67 -12.29
CA PRO A 383 -27.03 14.61 -13.09
C PRO A 383 -27.25 15.91 -12.32
N GLY A 384 -27.26 17.02 -13.03
CA GLY A 384 -27.47 18.36 -12.47
C GLY A 384 -27.75 19.36 -13.55
N ASP A 385 -27.62 20.64 -13.20
CA ASP A 385 -27.81 21.77 -14.09
C ASP A 385 -26.61 22.73 -13.99
N HIS A 386 -26.26 23.33 -15.10
CA HIS A 386 -25.29 24.42 -15.16
C HIS A 386 -25.80 25.51 -16.10
N ASP A 387 -26.16 26.63 -15.51
CA ASP A 387 -26.68 27.79 -16.22
C ASP A 387 -27.91 27.48 -17.13
N GLY A 388 -28.81 26.60 -16.64
CA GLY A 388 -30.02 26.18 -17.37
C GLY A 388 -29.76 25.08 -18.42
N ARG A 389 -28.55 24.50 -18.45
CA ARG A 389 -28.19 23.42 -19.36
C ARG A 389 -28.10 22.09 -18.58
N PRO A 390 -28.70 21.00 -19.12
CA PRO A 390 -28.53 19.66 -18.53
C PRO A 390 -27.03 19.29 -18.41
N ALA A 391 -26.60 18.95 -17.19
CA ALA A 391 -25.19 18.74 -16.88
C ALA A 391 -24.93 17.41 -16.18
N TRP A 392 -23.75 16.87 -16.39
CA TRP A 392 -23.15 15.88 -15.51
C TRP A 392 -22.12 16.56 -14.61
N ILE A 393 -22.29 16.47 -13.30
CA ILE A 393 -21.38 17.05 -12.32
C ILE A 393 -20.42 15.95 -11.85
N CYS A 394 -19.14 16.14 -12.04
CA CYS A 394 -18.10 15.27 -11.54
C CYS A 394 -18.02 15.38 -10.00
N ASP A 395 -18.62 14.41 -9.31
CA ASP A 395 -18.61 14.33 -7.85
C ASP A 395 -17.25 13.94 -7.31
N THR A 396 -16.65 12.92 -7.93
CA THR A 396 -15.34 12.38 -7.55
C THR A 396 -14.63 11.87 -8.80
N TRP A 397 -13.36 12.22 -8.92
CA TRP A 397 -12.46 11.60 -9.89
C TRP A 397 -11.07 11.49 -9.25
N LEU A 398 -10.61 10.27 -9.17
CA LEU A 398 -9.31 9.94 -8.61
C LEU A 398 -8.60 8.88 -9.43
N MET A 399 -7.27 8.89 -9.36
CA MET A 399 -6.45 7.92 -10.05
C MET A 399 -5.21 7.53 -9.24
N SER A 400 -4.73 6.32 -9.46
CA SER A 400 -3.49 5.83 -8.87
C SER A 400 -2.28 6.55 -9.48
N CYS A 401 -1.36 7.03 -8.64
CA CYS A 401 -0.13 7.65 -9.10
C CYS A 401 0.75 6.74 -9.99
N ARG A 402 0.53 5.43 -9.98
CA ARG A 402 1.26 4.44 -10.78
C ARG A 402 1.04 4.54 -12.28
N VAL A 403 -0.08 5.11 -12.70
CA VAL A 403 -0.50 5.16 -14.11
C VAL A 403 -0.63 6.57 -14.66
N LEU A 404 -0.12 7.56 -13.94
CA LEU A 404 -0.13 8.95 -14.38
C LEU A 404 0.58 9.10 -15.73
N LYS A 405 0.10 10.05 -16.53
CA LYS A 405 0.61 10.38 -17.87
C LYS A 405 0.45 9.26 -18.91
N ARG A 406 -0.33 8.21 -18.66
CA ARG A 406 -0.61 7.15 -19.65
C ARG A 406 -1.84 7.42 -20.49
N ARG A 407 -2.39 8.63 -20.42
CA ARG A 407 -3.58 9.10 -21.14
C ARG A 407 -4.87 8.34 -20.78
N VAL A 408 -4.88 7.72 -19.58
CA VAL A 408 -6.08 7.08 -19.01
C VAL A 408 -7.16 8.13 -18.72
N GLU A 409 -6.75 9.33 -18.36
CA GLU A 409 -7.62 10.48 -18.11
C GLU A 409 -8.50 10.79 -19.32
N GLU A 410 -7.91 10.77 -20.51
CA GLU A 410 -8.61 10.97 -21.77
C GLU A 410 -9.59 9.84 -22.09
N ALA A 411 -9.21 8.59 -21.77
CA ALA A 411 -10.08 7.43 -21.95
C ALA A 411 -11.31 7.47 -21.04
N VAL A 412 -11.14 7.89 -19.78
CA VAL A 412 -12.23 8.09 -18.81
C VAL A 412 -13.15 9.22 -19.26
N LEU A 413 -12.58 10.36 -19.69
CA LEU A 413 -13.35 11.48 -20.19
C LEU A 413 -14.16 11.11 -21.45
N ASP A 414 -13.56 10.47 -22.44
CA ASP A 414 -14.27 10.05 -23.66
C ASP A 414 -15.45 9.11 -23.32
N THR A 415 -15.25 8.21 -22.34
CA THR A 415 -16.33 7.34 -21.86
C THR A 415 -17.43 8.13 -21.17
N ALA A 416 -17.08 9.10 -20.31
CA ALA A 416 -18.04 9.97 -19.63
C ALA A 416 -18.82 10.84 -20.61
N VAL A 417 -18.16 11.44 -21.61
CA VAL A 417 -18.80 12.27 -22.64
C VAL A 417 -19.81 11.44 -23.45
N ARG A 418 -19.47 10.23 -23.87
CA ARG A 418 -20.38 9.36 -24.61
C ARG A 418 -21.62 9.01 -23.78
N ALA A 419 -21.42 8.64 -22.51
CA ALA A 419 -22.52 8.30 -21.62
C ALA A 419 -23.38 9.54 -21.28
N ALA A 420 -22.78 10.72 -21.06
CA ALA A 420 -23.48 11.97 -20.81
C ALA A 420 -24.33 12.42 -21.99
N ARG A 421 -23.80 12.36 -23.22
CA ARG A 421 -24.56 12.64 -24.45
C ARG A 421 -25.74 11.68 -24.61
N ALA A 422 -25.53 10.39 -24.37
CA ALA A 422 -26.62 9.39 -24.44
C ALA A 422 -27.73 9.63 -23.41
N ALA A 423 -27.40 10.26 -22.27
CA ALA A 423 -28.35 10.66 -21.23
C ALA A 423 -28.95 12.05 -21.45
N GLY A 424 -28.63 12.74 -22.56
CA GLY A 424 -29.15 14.07 -22.89
C GLY A 424 -28.48 15.23 -22.16
N ALA A 425 -27.32 15.03 -21.54
CA ALA A 425 -26.53 16.12 -21.01
C ALA A 425 -25.83 16.91 -22.14
N GLU A 426 -25.68 18.22 -21.94
CA GLU A 426 -25.00 19.12 -22.85
C GLU A 426 -23.61 19.49 -22.40
N VAL A 427 -23.36 19.42 -21.07
CA VAL A 427 -22.07 19.79 -20.47
C VAL A 427 -21.66 18.80 -19.38
N ILE A 428 -20.33 18.71 -19.17
CA ILE A 428 -19.77 18.11 -17.96
C ILE A 428 -19.13 19.21 -17.12
N VAL A 429 -19.47 19.23 -15.84
CA VAL A 429 -18.93 20.17 -14.84
C VAL A 429 -17.90 19.43 -13.99
N GLY A 430 -16.71 20.00 -13.89
CA GLY A 430 -15.63 19.49 -13.05
C GLY A 430 -15.24 20.49 -11.97
N ASP A 431 -15.21 20.06 -10.72
CA ASP A 431 -14.78 20.88 -9.59
C ASP A 431 -13.38 20.43 -9.11
N TYR A 432 -12.48 21.38 -8.96
CA TYR A 432 -11.20 21.19 -8.30
C TYR A 432 -11.21 21.87 -6.93
N ILE A 433 -11.03 21.10 -5.87
CA ILE A 433 -10.94 21.58 -4.48
C ILE A 433 -9.50 21.40 -4.01
N PRO A 434 -8.73 22.49 -3.82
CA PRO A 434 -7.32 22.38 -3.46
C PRO A 434 -7.12 21.77 -2.08
N SER A 435 -6.03 21.02 -1.92
CA SER A 435 -5.59 20.46 -0.65
C SER A 435 -4.06 20.48 -0.59
N ALA A 436 -3.49 20.28 0.61
CA ALA A 436 -2.02 20.23 0.80
C ALA A 436 -1.31 19.15 -0.05
N LYS A 437 -2.05 18.24 -0.70
CA LYS A 437 -1.47 17.07 -1.38
C LYS A 437 -1.86 16.92 -2.85
N ASN A 438 -2.88 17.64 -3.34
CA ASN A 438 -3.41 17.45 -4.69
C ASN A 438 -3.05 18.57 -5.69
N ALA A 439 -2.07 19.39 -5.38
CA ALA A 439 -1.63 20.49 -6.26
C ALA A 439 -1.26 20.01 -7.67
N MET A 440 -0.79 18.78 -7.81
CA MET A 440 -0.40 18.20 -9.11
C MET A 440 -1.58 18.05 -10.10
N VAL A 441 -2.82 18.03 -9.64
CA VAL A 441 -4.03 17.91 -10.48
C VAL A 441 -4.79 19.22 -10.65
N ALA A 442 -4.19 20.33 -10.24
CA ALA A 442 -4.79 21.65 -10.35
C ALA A 442 -5.16 22.04 -11.80
N GLU A 443 -4.42 21.56 -12.77
CA GLU A 443 -4.60 21.81 -14.20
C GLU A 443 -5.23 20.61 -14.95
N HIS A 444 -5.77 19.63 -14.23
CA HIS A 444 -6.35 18.44 -14.83
C HIS A 444 -7.50 18.75 -15.81
N PHE A 445 -8.49 19.51 -15.37
CA PHE A 445 -9.63 19.88 -16.22
C PHE A 445 -9.21 20.76 -17.40
N PRO A 446 -8.42 21.84 -17.23
CA PRO A 446 -7.89 22.61 -18.37
C PRO A 446 -7.14 21.75 -19.39
N THR A 447 -6.31 20.81 -18.95
CA THR A 447 -5.55 19.91 -19.83
C THR A 447 -6.47 19.00 -20.68
N LEU A 448 -7.65 18.69 -20.16
CA LEU A 448 -8.68 17.89 -20.84
C LEU A 448 -9.67 18.76 -21.67
N GLY A 449 -9.41 20.05 -21.82
CA GLY A 449 -10.21 20.95 -22.65
C GLY A 449 -11.40 21.61 -21.96
N PHE A 450 -11.49 21.51 -20.64
CA PHE A 450 -12.53 22.24 -19.90
C PHE A 450 -12.19 23.73 -19.80
N ALA A 451 -13.19 24.59 -19.94
CA ALA A 451 -13.07 26.03 -19.75
C ALA A 451 -13.36 26.42 -18.28
N PRO A 452 -12.69 27.44 -17.73
CA PRO A 452 -13.02 27.97 -16.40
C PRO A 452 -14.45 28.48 -16.32
N ALA A 453 -15.17 28.15 -15.23
CA ALA A 453 -16.58 28.54 -15.01
C ALA A 453 -16.81 29.16 -13.61
N GLY A 454 -15.78 29.70 -12.98
CA GLY A 454 -15.88 30.43 -11.71
C GLY A 454 -15.55 29.59 -10.46
N PRO A 455 -15.95 30.07 -9.29
CA PRO A 455 -15.71 29.39 -8.02
C PRO A 455 -16.69 28.22 -7.81
N VAL A 456 -16.27 27.22 -7.02
CA VAL A 456 -17.15 26.13 -6.58
C VAL A 456 -18.09 26.66 -5.50
N PRO A 457 -19.42 26.48 -5.62
CA PRO A 457 -20.38 26.94 -4.60
C PRO A 457 -20.01 26.37 -3.21
N GLY A 458 -19.91 27.29 -2.23
CA GLY A 458 -19.59 26.95 -0.85
C GLY A 458 -18.13 26.59 -0.56
N GLN A 459 -17.22 26.76 -1.55
CA GLN A 459 -15.78 26.45 -1.41
C GLN A 459 -14.95 27.65 -1.88
N ALA A 460 -14.38 28.41 -0.92
CA ALA A 460 -13.70 29.68 -1.21
C ALA A 460 -12.49 29.56 -2.17
N GLU A 461 -11.78 28.45 -2.12
CA GLU A 461 -10.59 28.19 -2.95
C GLU A 461 -10.86 27.21 -4.12
N GLY A 462 -12.11 26.71 -4.21
CA GLY A 462 -12.51 25.76 -5.25
C GLY A 462 -12.64 26.42 -6.62
N ARG A 463 -12.19 25.75 -7.67
CA ARG A 463 -12.29 26.19 -9.06
C ARG A 463 -13.22 25.27 -9.82
N ARG A 464 -14.20 25.81 -10.52
CA ARG A 464 -15.14 25.10 -11.37
C ARG A 464 -14.74 25.24 -12.83
N PHE A 465 -14.90 24.16 -13.57
CA PHE A 465 -14.63 24.07 -14.99
C PHE A 465 -15.80 23.39 -15.70
N VAL A 466 -16.01 23.71 -16.98
CA VAL A 466 -17.09 23.17 -17.79
C VAL A 466 -16.54 22.71 -19.15
N LEU A 467 -16.95 21.52 -19.56
CA LEU A 467 -16.73 20.99 -20.90
C LEU A 467 -18.05 20.98 -21.65
N ASP A 468 -18.10 21.69 -22.77
CA ASP A 468 -19.20 21.59 -23.72
C ASP A 468 -19.05 20.31 -24.53
N LEU A 469 -20.07 19.45 -24.48
CA LEU A 469 -20.00 18.13 -25.10
C LEU A 469 -19.98 18.21 -26.64
N ASP A 470 -20.59 19.24 -27.26
CA ASP A 470 -20.59 19.38 -28.72
C ASP A 470 -19.20 19.62 -29.30
N HIS A 471 -18.31 20.20 -28.50
CA HIS A 471 -16.94 20.51 -28.89
C HIS A 471 -15.91 19.40 -28.57
N HIS A 472 -16.32 18.32 -27.89
CA HIS A 472 -15.41 17.22 -27.58
C HIS A 472 -15.21 16.29 -28.77
N ALA A 473 -13.97 16.15 -29.22
CA ALA A 473 -13.56 15.18 -30.22
C ALA A 473 -12.97 13.93 -29.53
N PRO A 474 -13.27 12.71 -30.01
CA PRO A 474 -12.66 11.49 -29.47
C PRO A 474 -11.14 11.54 -29.57
N PRO A 475 -10.39 11.25 -28.49
CA PRO A 475 -8.94 11.26 -28.54
C PRO A 475 -8.37 10.03 -29.30
N ASP A 476 -7.22 10.21 -29.95
CA ASP A 476 -6.42 9.09 -30.46
C ASP A 476 -5.63 8.50 -29.28
N LEU A 477 -6.08 7.37 -28.72
CA LEU A 477 -5.52 6.76 -27.52
C LEU A 477 -4.43 5.73 -27.87
N PRO A 478 -3.32 5.68 -27.11
CA PRO A 478 -2.27 4.66 -27.27
C PRO A 478 -2.65 3.34 -26.59
N MET A 479 -3.95 3.01 -26.53
CA MET A 479 -4.47 1.83 -25.84
C MET A 479 -5.75 1.33 -26.49
N ALA A 480 -6.01 0.01 -26.36
CA ALA A 480 -7.34 -0.55 -26.59
C ALA A 480 -8.27 -0.16 -25.44
N LEU A 481 -9.47 0.35 -25.76
CA LEU A 481 -10.43 0.80 -24.76
C LEU A 481 -11.69 -0.05 -24.83
N HIS A 482 -11.94 -0.83 -23.77
CA HIS A 482 -13.17 -1.58 -23.55
C HIS A 482 -14.10 -0.81 -22.61
N ARG A 483 -15.36 -0.69 -22.99
CA ARG A 483 -16.39 0.00 -22.23
C ARG A 483 -17.54 -0.96 -21.98
N ASP A 484 -17.76 -1.30 -20.72
CA ASP A 484 -18.99 -1.96 -20.33
C ASP A 484 -20.11 -0.91 -20.23
N ALA A 485 -21.36 -1.29 -20.41
CA ALA A 485 -22.48 -0.36 -20.40
C ALA A 485 -22.50 0.39 -19.05
N VAL A 486 -22.13 1.67 -19.07
CA VAL A 486 -22.19 2.54 -17.89
C VAL A 486 -23.66 2.86 -17.64
N VAL A 487 -24.22 2.38 -16.53
CA VAL A 487 -25.62 2.56 -16.15
C VAL A 487 -25.87 4.04 -15.89
N GLY A 488 -26.94 4.58 -16.49
CA GLY A 488 -27.32 6.01 -16.44
C GLY A 488 -27.93 6.52 -17.74
N ALA A 489 -27.85 5.73 -18.83
CA ALA A 489 -28.61 6.01 -20.03
C ALA A 489 -29.95 5.30 -19.97
N PRO A 490 -31.09 5.97 -20.24
CA PRO A 490 -32.35 5.27 -20.50
C PRO A 490 -32.11 4.33 -21.68
N ALA A 491 -32.51 3.05 -21.54
CA ALA A 491 -32.48 2.12 -22.65
C ALA A 491 -33.18 2.76 -23.84
N ALA A 492 -32.48 2.90 -24.98
CA ALA A 492 -33.09 3.29 -26.22
C ALA A 492 -34.21 2.28 -26.46
N ALA A 493 -35.46 2.73 -26.45
CA ALA A 493 -36.60 1.92 -26.79
C ALA A 493 -36.38 1.36 -28.21
N ASP A 494 -36.30 0.04 -28.33
CA ASP A 494 -36.32 -0.64 -29.60
C ASP A 494 -37.58 -0.22 -30.41
N ALA A 495 -37.40 0.75 -31.29
CA ALA A 495 -38.39 1.11 -32.29
C ALA A 495 -38.13 0.29 -33.56
N THR A 496 -38.41 -1.01 -33.46
CA THR A 496 -38.59 -1.84 -34.66
C THR A 496 -39.39 -3.10 -34.32
N ALA A 497 -40.68 -2.92 -34.15
CA ALA A 497 -41.67 -4.03 -34.34
C ALA A 497 -43.00 -3.42 -34.77
N ALA A 498 -43.14 -3.07 -36.05
CA ALA A 498 -44.39 -3.02 -36.79
C ALA A 498 -44.14 -2.67 -38.25
N GLN A 499 -43.88 -3.64 -39.06
CA GLN A 499 -44.55 -3.83 -40.37
C GLN A 499 -44.14 -5.20 -40.92
#